data_935f25757e1aec1fc25a6bcbea44f36c
#
_entry.id   935f25757e1aec1fc25a6bcbea44f36c
#
_cell.length_a   1.000
_cell.length_b   1.000
_cell.length_c   1.000
_cell.angle_alpha   90.00
_cell.angle_beta   90.00
_cell.angle_gamma   90.00
#
_symmetry.space_group_name_H-M   'P 1'
#
loop_
_entity.id
_entity.type
_entity.pdbx_description
1 polymer ?
#
loop_
_entity_poly.entity_id
_entity_poly.type
_entity_poly.pdbx_seq_one_letter_code
_entity_poly.pdbx_strand_id
1 'polypeptide(L)'
;MKLKDYFKKQYEKGLWSMETITLIYMLFTTILIGIHRQGLADPQGMVLTRVLMLALMGVMYGAYRLYPCRALRIARVIPLLLGLIFWYPETYDFCSQYPYLDHVFAEIDQTLFGCQPALLFNKVLSSTFWSEAFNMGYYAYYYMMGATILFYLFGRYNQADKAGFVFLASFFLFYIIYEFLPVAGPQYYFKAVGVEAACTGDFPAVGYYFQNHTEMLTPEIKGIFSKLVIGAQEVGERPTAAFPSSHVGMSTVTMMLAWKTRNRWLFWVMFPVYLLLCCATVYILAHYLIDSICGFFTAILFFCFTSWLYDKLHPGYNTERD
;
A
#
# COMPACT_ATOMS: atom_id res chain seq x y z
N MET A 1 22.75 17.58 -12.09
CA MET A 1 23.74 16.52 -12.44
C MET A 1 23.59 16.16 -13.90
N LYS A 2 24.67 16.01 -14.68
CA LYS A 2 24.59 15.66 -16.11
C LYS A 2 24.36 14.16 -16.26
N LEU A 3 23.67 13.72 -17.33
CA LEU A 3 23.36 12.30 -17.59
C LEU A 3 24.60 11.38 -17.49
N LYS A 4 25.75 11.85 -17.98
CA LYS A 4 27.03 11.10 -17.91
C LYS A 4 27.49 10.79 -16.48
N ASP A 5 27.08 11.58 -15.49
CA ASP A 5 27.52 11.37 -14.10
C ASP A 5 26.84 10.13 -13.47
N TYR A 6 25.67 9.71 -14.01
CA TYR A 6 24.98 8.48 -13.57
C TYR A 6 25.73 7.20 -13.98
N PHE A 7 26.52 7.27 -15.04
CA PHE A 7 27.28 6.12 -15.57
C PHE A 7 28.76 6.14 -15.17
N LYS A 8 29.19 7.15 -14.39
CA LYS A 8 30.54 7.17 -13.84
C LYS A 8 30.69 6.05 -12.81
N LYS A 9 31.79 5.28 -12.93
CA LYS A 9 32.09 4.20 -11.98
C LYS A 9 32.24 4.73 -10.56
N GLN A 10 31.39 4.25 -9.67
CA GLN A 10 31.40 4.58 -8.25
C GLN A 10 30.88 3.36 -7.47
N TYR A 11 31.77 2.68 -6.77
CA TYR A 11 31.42 1.47 -6.05
C TYR A 11 31.06 1.81 -4.59
N GLU A 12 29.85 1.46 -4.20
CA GLU A 12 29.38 1.45 -2.82
C GLU A 12 29.07 0.00 -2.41
N LYS A 13 29.71 -0.45 -1.33
CA LYS A 13 29.60 -1.84 -0.86
C LYS A 13 28.22 -2.15 -0.29
N GLY A 14 27.78 -3.40 -0.47
CA GLY A 14 26.65 -3.99 0.23
C GLY A 14 25.31 -3.80 -0.46
N LEU A 15 24.31 -4.31 0.24
CA LEU A 15 22.90 -4.12 -0.09
C LEU A 15 22.44 -2.75 0.43
N TRP A 16 21.46 -2.19 -0.22
CA TRP A 16 20.70 -1.10 0.38
C TRP A 16 19.80 -1.64 1.50
N SER A 17 19.49 -0.78 2.48
CA SER A 17 18.64 -1.16 3.60
C SER A 17 17.23 -1.55 3.13
N MET A 18 16.74 -0.92 2.04
CA MET A 18 15.49 -1.27 1.40
C MET A 18 15.50 -2.68 0.79
N GLU A 19 16.64 -3.15 0.27
CA GLU A 19 16.79 -4.54 -0.19
C GLU A 19 16.79 -5.51 1.00
N THR A 20 17.48 -5.15 2.06
CA THR A 20 17.56 -5.97 3.28
C THR A 20 16.18 -6.18 3.91
N ILE A 21 15.38 -5.10 4.06
CA ILE A 21 14.02 -5.24 4.63
C ILE A 21 13.10 -6.06 3.73
N THR A 22 13.26 -5.96 2.40
CA THR A 22 12.54 -6.80 1.44
C THR A 22 12.88 -8.28 1.62
N LEU A 23 14.16 -8.61 1.76
CA LEU A 23 14.61 -10.00 2.01
C LEU A 23 14.07 -10.53 3.34
N ILE A 24 14.01 -9.69 4.38
CA ILE A 24 13.43 -10.06 5.69
C ILE A 24 11.94 -10.36 5.53
N TYR A 25 11.20 -9.50 4.84
CA TYR A 25 9.77 -9.73 4.57
C TYR A 25 9.54 -11.00 3.73
N MET A 26 10.34 -11.23 2.69
CA MET A 26 10.27 -12.46 1.90
C MET A 26 10.54 -13.71 2.73
N LEU A 27 11.52 -13.68 3.64
CA LEU A 27 11.80 -14.78 4.56
C LEU A 27 10.61 -15.02 5.49
N PHE A 28 10.06 -13.96 6.08
CA PHE A 28 8.90 -14.02 6.97
C PHE A 28 7.70 -14.67 6.26
N THR A 29 7.32 -14.17 5.08
CA THR A 29 6.17 -14.71 4.33
C THR A 29 6.43 -16.11 3.77
N THR A 30 7.69 -16.48 3.50
CA THR A 30 8.04 -17.87 3.16
C THR A 30 7.79 -18.83 4.33
N ILE A 31 8.08 -18.40 5.56
CA ILE A 31 7.75 -19.17 6.76
C ILE A 31 6.24 -19.32 6.90
N LEU A 32 5.47 -18.24 6.65
CA LEU A 32 4.01 -18.29 6.66
C LEU A 32 3.45 -19.26 5.62
N ILE A 33 3.99 -19.30 4.40
CA ILE A 33 3.61 -20.30 3.39
C ILE A 33 3.81 -21.72 3.93
N GLY A 34 4.93 -21.96 4.62
CA GLY A 34 5.20 -23.27 5.23
C GLY A 34 4.17 -23.65 6.30
N ILE A 35 3.78 -22.69 7.15
CA ILE A 35 2.81 -22.89 8.24
C ILE A 35 1.39 -23.11 7.67
N HIS A 36 0.97 -22.31 6.70
CA HIS A 36 -0.39 -22.30 6.15
C HIS A 36 -0.58 -23.16 4.89
N ARG A 37 0.42 -23.99 4.53
CA ARG A 37 0.51 -24.71 3.26
C ARG A 37 -0.76 -25.44 2.84
N GLN A 38 -1.50 -26.00 3.78
CA GLN A 38 -2.70 -26.82 3.49
C GLN A 38 -3.93 -25.96 3.09
N GLY A 39 -3.97 -24.71 3.54
CA GLY A 39 -5.08 -23.79 3.26
C GLY A 39 -4.83 -22.84 2.09
N LEU A 40 -3.60 -22.79 1.56
CA LEU A 40 -3.26 -21.91 0.44
C LEU A 40 -3.64 -22.54 -0.89
N ALA A 41 -4.17 -21.72 -1.81
CA ALA A 41 -4.61 -22.19 -3.15
C ALA A 41 -3.41 -22.61 -4.03
N ASP A 42 -2.31 -21.83 -4.02
CA ASP A 42 -1.10 -22.12 -4.81
C ASP A 42 0.21 -21.82 -4.04
N PRO A 43 0.55 -22.62 -3.02
CA PRO A 43 1.79 -22.41 -2.27
C PRO A 43 3.06 -22.59 -3.11
N GLN A 44 3.00 -23.36 -4.21
CA GLN A 44 4.15 -23.58 -5.09
C GLN A 44 4.41 -22.33 -5.95
N GLY A 45 3.39 -21.73 -6.52
CA GLY A 45 3.48 -20.48 -7.27
C GLY A 45 3.98 -19.34 -6.38
N MET A 46 3.50 -19.25 -5.14
CA MET A 46 3.99 -18.27 -4.17
C MET A 46 5.50 -18.43 -3.90
N VAL A 47 6.00 -19.66 -3.71
CA VAL A 47 7.44 -19.93 -3.54
C VAL A 47 8.20 -19.62 -4.83
N LEU A 48 7.68 -20.01 -5.99
CA LEU A 48 8.32 -19.70 -7.28
C LEU A 48 8.49 -18.19 -7.49
N THR A 49 7.48 -17.41 -7.15
CA THR A 49 7.55 -15.93 -7.23
C THR A 49 8.73 -15.40 -6.41
N ARG A 50 8.93 -15.92 -5.20
CA ARG A 50 10.08 -15.53 -4.34
C ARG A 50 11.41 -15.91 -4.97
N VAL A 51 11.52 -17.10 -5.53
CA VAL A 51 12.74 -17.55 -6.24
C VAL A 51 13.04 -16.63 -7.42
N LEU A 52 12.02 -16.27 -8.23
CA LEU A 52 12.17 -15.36 -9.35
C LEU A 52 12.58 -13.95 -8.90
N MET A 53 12.02 -13.45 -7.80
CA MET A 53 12.39 -12.17 -7.21
C MET A 53 13.83 -12.18 -6.70
N LEU A 54 14.26 -13.24 -6.01
CA LEU A 54 15.65 -13.40 -5.56
C LEU A 54 16.60 -13.46 -6.76
N ALA A 55 16.24 -14.19 -7.82
CA ALA A 55 17.02 -14.25 -9.03
C ALA A 55 17.15 -12.87 -9.70
N LEU A 56 16.05 -12.12 -9.81
CA LEU A 56 16.06 -10.76 -10.37
C LEU A 56 16.91 -9.80 -9.54
N MET A 57 16.75 -9.83 -8.22
CA MET A 57 17.60 -9.04 -7.30
C MET A 57 19.08 -9.41 -7.45
N GLY A 58 19.38 -10.72 -7.55
CA GLY A 58 20.72 -11.24 -7.77
C GLY A 58 21.33 -10.77 -9.09
N VAL A 59 20.57 -10.82 -10.19
CA VAL A 59 20.99 -10.31 -11.50
C VAL A 59 21.28 -8.81 -11.44
N MET A 60 20.39 -8.02 -10.84
CA MET A 60 20.60 -6.57 -10.71
C MET A 60 21.82 -6.24 -9.83
N TYR A 61 22.01 -6.96 -8.73
CA TYR A 61 23.20 -6.82 -7.89
C TYR A 61 24.47 -7.25 -8.61
N GLY A 62 24.45 -8.36 -9.36
CA GLY A 62 25.56 -8.83 -10.18
C GLY A 62 25.96 -7.83 -11.26
N ALA A 63 24.97 -7.28 -11.99
CA ALA A 63 25.20 -6.23 -12.99
C ALA A 63 25.87 -5.00 -12.35
N TYR A 64 25.41 -4.57 -11.17
CA TYR A 64 26.04 -3.49 -10.41
C TYR A 64 27.49 -3.83 -9.99
N ARG A 65 27.77 -5.08 -9.61
CA ARG A 65 29.13 -5.52 -9.26
C ARG A 65 30.08 -5.48 -10.45
N LEU A 66 29.59 -5.82 -11.65
CA LEU A 66 30.39 -5.78 -12.89
C LEU A 66 30.65 -4.34 -13.36
N TYR A 67 29.64 -3.47 -13.25
CA TYR A 67 29.75 -2.07 -13.62
C TYR A 67 29.13 -1.17 -12.55
N PRO A 68 29.88 -0.87 -11.46
CA PRO A 68 29.35 -0.10 -10.33
C PRO A 68 29.14 1.36 -10.72
N CYS A 69 27.90 1.70 -11.02
CA CYS A 69 27.48 3.07 -11.33
C CYS A 69 26.12 3.38 -10.67
N ARG A 70 25.81 4.67 -10.52
CA ARG A 70 24.58 5.15 -9.90
C ARG A 70 23.33 4.65 -10.63
N ALA A 71 23.35 4.60 -11.96
CA ALA A 71 22.21 4.13 -12.75
C ALA A 71 21.84 2.68 -12.41
N LEU A 72 22.82 1.77 -12.39
CA LEU A 72 22.59 0.37 -12.02
C LEU A 72 22.20 0.21 -10.54
N ARG A 73 22.73 1.06 -9.66
CA ARG A 73 22.33 1.04 -8.27
C ARG A 73 20.86 1.46 -8.10
N ILE A 74 20.41 2.48 -8.85
CA ILE A 74 18.99 2.88 -8.88
C ILE A 74 18.12 1.76 -9.48
N ALA A 75 18.59 1.10 -10.54
CA ALA A 75 17.86 0.01 -11.18
C ALA A 75 17.57 -1.17 -10.21
N ARG A 76 18.38 -1.36 -9.16
CA ARG A 76 18.15 -2.36 -8.11
C ARG A 76 16.86 -2.11 -7.30
N VAL A 77 16.28 -0.92 -7.37
CA VAL A 77 14.98 -0.61 -6.74
C VAL A 77 13.81 -1.25 -7.50
N ILE A 78 13.98 -1.51 -8.81
CA ILE A 78 12.89 -2.03 -9.66
C ILE A 78 12.30 -3.34 -9.12
N PRO A 79 13.08 -4.39 -8.80
CA PRO A 79 12.50 -5.62 -8.26
C PRO A 79 11.76 -5.39 -6.95
N LEU A 80 12.19 -4.45 -6.10
CA LEU A 80 11.54 -4.18 -4.83
C LEU A 80 10.13 -3.60 -5.02
N LEU A 81 9.97 -2.67 -5.96
CA LEU A 81 8.68 -2.09 -6.31
C LEU A 81 7.77 -3.11 -7.03
N LEU A 82 8.33 -3.93 -7.93
CA LEU A 82 7.58 -5.02 -8.56
C LEU A 82 7.08 -6.03 -7.53
N GLY A 83 7.84 -6.30 -6.48
CA GLY A 83 7.45 -7.18 -5.38
C GLY A 83 6.14 -6.76 -4.72
N LEU A 84 5.89 -5.46 -4.55
CA LEU A 84 4.65 -4.97 -3.94
C LEU A 84 3.40 -5.39 -4.73
N ILE A 85 3.50 -5.51 -6.06
CA ILE A 85 2.40 -5.94 -6.94
C ILE A 85 2.02 -7.41 -6.68
N PHE A 86 3.01 -8.26 -6.36
CA PHE A 86 2.77 -9.67 -6.08
C PHE A 86 2.34 -9.92 -4.64
N TRP A 87 2.91 -9.22 -3.67
CA TRP A 87 2.64 -9.47 -2.24
C TRP A 87 1.31 -8.90 -1.77
N TYR A 88 0.79 -7.87 -2.40
CA TYR A 88 -0.53 -7.36 -2.04
C TYR A 88 -1.65 -8.40 -2.21
N PRO A 89 -1.82 -9.05 -3.38
CA PRO A 89 -2.79 -10.13 -3.52
C PRO A 89 -2.56 -11.33 -2.58
N GLU A 90 -1.30 -11.65 -2.25
CA GLU A 90 -0.98 -12.73 -1.33
C GLU A 90 -1.52 -12.51 0.09
N THR A 91 -1.75 -11.26 0.50
CA THR A 91 -2.39 -10.99 1.81
C THR A 91 -3.77 -11.63 1.91
N TYR A 92 -4.51 -11.70 0.79
CA TYR A 92 -5.79 -12.40 0.72
C TYR A 92 -5.63 -13.92 0.93
N ASP A 93 -4.62 -14.54 0.33
CA ASP A 93 -4.40 -15.98 0.46
C ASP A 93 -4.16 -16.38 1.92
N PHE A 94 -3.50 -15.53 2.70
CA PHE A 94 -3.30 -15.76 4.14
C PHE A 94 -4.53 -15.42 4.96
N CYS A 95 -5.11 -14.22 4.80
CA CYS A 95 -6.20 -13.76 5.65
C CYS A 95 -7.51 -14.52 5.42
N SER A 96 -7.76 -15.01 4.21
CA SER A 96 -8.97 -15.77 3.87
C SER A 96 -9.11 -17.09 4.68
N GLN A 97 -8.04 -17.54 5.31
CA GLN A 97 -8.07 -18.71 6.19
C GLN A 97 -8.66 -18.42 7.59
N TYR A 98 -8.96 -17.17 7.88
CA TYR A 98 -9.57 -16.72 9.13
C TYR A 98 -11.00 -16.21 8.90
N PRO A 99 -11.88 -16.26 9.93
CA PRO A 99 -13.21 -15.69 9.81
C PRO A 99 -13.15 -14.17 9.69
N TYR A 100 -13.90 -13.62 8.73
CA TYR A 100 -13.89 -12.18 8.43
C TYR A 100 -14.56 -11.36 9.54
N LEU A 101 -13.98 -10.19 9.79
CA LEU A 101 -14.32 -9.31 10.91
C LEU A 101 -15.10 -8.06 10.48
N ASP A 102 -15.54 -7.97 9.24
CA ASP A 102 -16.22 -6.78 8.68
C ASP A 102 -17.41 -6.31 9.48
N HIS A 103 -18.19 -7.24 10.08
CA HIS A 103 -19.31 -6.92 10.95
C HIS A 103 -18.89 -6.04 12.14
N VAL A 104 -17.71 -6.28 12.71
CA VAL A 104 -17.16 -5.47 13.83
C VAL A 104 -16.87 -4.04 13.36
N PHE A 105 -16.25 -3.88 12.17
CA PHE A 105 -15.91 -2.56 11.65
C PHE A 105 -17.15 -1.77 11.20
N ALA A 106 -18.13 -2.44 10.61
CA ALA A 106 -19.43 -1.85 10.31
C ALA A 106 -20.17 -1.39 11.59
N GLU A 107 -20.12 -2.18 12.67
CA GLU A 107 -20.70 -1.83 13.97
C GLU A 107 -19.96 -0.65 14.62
N ILE A 108 -18.63 -0.59 14.50
CA ILE A 108 -17.83 0.55 14.97
C ILE A 108 -18.23 1.83 14.24
N ASP A 109 -18.29 1.81 12.88
CA ASP A 109 -18.73 2.97 12.12
C ASP A 109 -20.15 3.39 12.52
N GLN A 110 -21.09 2.45 12.67
CA GLN A 110 -22.46 2.72 13.11
C GLN A 110 -22.50 3.37 14.50
N THR A 111 -21.71 2.87 15.42
CA THR A 111 -21.68 3.36 16.81
C THR A 111 -21.06 4.75 16.91
N LEU A 112 -19.96 5.00 16.17
CA LEU A 112 -19.24 6.26 16.24
C LEU A 112 -19.91 7.39 15.45
N PHE A 113 -20.52 7.07 14.31
CA PHE A 113 -21.04 8.08 13.38
C PHE A 113 -22.56 8.06 13.25
N GLY A 114 -23.26 7.11 13.88
CA GLY A 114 -24.71 6.97 13.80
C GLY A 114 -25.24 6.52 12.43
N CYS A 115 -24.34 6.14 11.52
CA CYS A 115 -24.66 5.74 10.15
C CYS A 115 -23.51 4.92 9.55
N GLN A 116 -23.70 4.46 8.29
CA GLN A 116 -22.63 3.86 7.49
C GLN A 116 -22.07 4.91 6.53
N PRO A 117 -20.94 5.60 6.87
CA PRO A 117 -20.39 6.68 6.03
C PRO A 117 -20.10 6.23 4.61
N ALA A 118 -19.58 5.01 4.42
CA ALA A 118 -19.28 4.46 3.11
C ALA A 118 -20.53 4.33 2.22
N LEU A 119 -21.70 4.04 2.76
CA LEU A 119 -22.96 3.95 2.00
C LEU A 119 -23.63 5.30 1.74
N LEU A 120 -23.30 6.32 2.53
CA LEU A 120 -23.96 7.63 2.46
C LEU A 120 -23.15 8.68 1.70
N PHE A 121 -21.83 8.63 1.78
CA PHE A 121 -20.98 9.70 1.28
C PHE A 121 -21.18 9.96 -0.22
N ASN A 122 -21.22 8.93 -1.04
CA ASN A 122 -21.45 9.05 -2.48
C ASN A 122 -22.88 9.46 -2.84
N LYS A 123 -23.86 9.23 -1.96
CA LYS A 123 -25.26 9.68 -2.13
C LYS A 123 -25.39 11.16 -1.84
N VAL A 124 -24.72 11.66 -0.79
CA VAL A 124 -24.72 13.08 -0.39
C VAL A 124 -23.99 13.94 -1.44
N LEU A 125 -22.82 13.51 -1.89
CA LEU A 125 -22.02 14.17 -2.90
C LEU A 125 -22.13 13.45 -4.26
N SER A 126 -23.34 13.32 -4.78
CA SER A 126 -23.68 12.47 -5.92
C SER A 126 -23.33 13.05 -7.30
N SER A 127 -22.89 14.33 -7.39
CA SER A 127 -22.61 14.97 -8.69
C SER A 127 -21.38 14.33 -9.37
N THR A 128 -21.37 14.41 -10.71
CA THR A 128 -20.22 13.93 -11.52
C THR A 128 -18.92 14.61 -11.12
N PHE A 129 -18.95 15.89 -10.74
CA PHE A 129 -17.77 16.62 -10.29
C PHE A 129 -17.11 15.96 -9.07
N TRP A 130 -17.88 15.66 -8.02
CA TRP A 130 -17.35 15.01 -6.80
C TRP A 130 -16.90 13.59 -7.07
N SER A 131 -17.68 12.84 -7.86
CA SER A 131 -17.29 11.49 -8.27
C SER A 131 -15.94 11.50 -8.98
N GLU A 132 -15.73 12.35 -9.95
CA GLU A 132 -14.47 12.42 -10.69
C GLU A 132 -13.32 12.97 -9.85
N ALA A 133 -13.57 13.96 -8.97
CA ALA A 133 -12.54 14.51 -8.09
C ALA A 133 -12.02 13.45 -7.10
N PHE A 134 -12.90 12.70 -6.45
CA PHE A 134 -12.49 11.66 -5.51
C PHE A 134 -11.85 10.47 -6.22
N ASN A 135 -12.42 10.00 -7.34
CA ASN A 135 -11.80 8.92 -8.12
C ASN A 135 -10.43 9.33 -8.68
N MET A 136 -10.24 10.59 -9.11
CA MET A 136 -8.93 11.12 -9.49
C MET A 136 -7.94 11.07 -8.30
N GLY A 137 -8.38 11.49 -7.12
CA GLY A 137 -7.57 11.41 -5.89
C GLY A 137 -7.13 9.98 -5.60
N TYR A 138 -8.05 9.01 -5.67
CA TYR A 138 -7.75 7.60 -5.46
C TYR A 138 -6.78 7.05 -6.52
N TYR A 139 -7.04 7.33 -7.80
CA TYR A 139 -6.18 6.91 -8.90
C TYR A 139 -4.78 7.51 -8.83
N ALA A 140 -4.64 8.72 -8.27
CA ALA A 140 -3.36 9.40 -8.11
C ALA A 140 -2.44 8.76 -7.04
N TYR A 141 -2.91 7.81 -6.26
CA TYR A 141 -2.16 7.10 -5.22
C TYR A 141 -0.77 6.65 -5.68
N TYR A 142 -0.72 5.88 -6.76
CA TYR A 142 0.54 5.35 -7.29
C TYR A 142 1.46 6.45 -7.84
N TYR A 143 0.88 7.51 -8.43
CA TYR A 143 1.64 8.63 -8.96
C TYR A 143 2.28 9.46 -7.85
N MET A 144 1.60 9.66 -6.72
CA MET A 144 2.15 10.35 -5.56
C MET A 144 3.35 9.59 -4.98
N MET A 145 3.23 8.28 -4.81
CA MET A 145 4.31 7.43 -4.35
C MET A 145 5.48 7.44 -5.32
N GLY A 146 5.20 7.22 -6.61
CA GLY A 146 6.21 7.24 -7.67
C GLY A 146 6.96 8.57 -7.74
N ALA A 147 6.25 9.70 -7.71
CA ALA A 147 6.87 11.04 -7.72
C ALA A 147 7.81 11.24 -6.53
N THR A 148 7.41 10.82 -5.32
CA THR A 148 8.22 10.95 -4.12
C THR A 148 9.48 10.06 -4.18
N ILE A 149 9.33 8.79 -4.58
CA ILE A 149 10.47 7.87 -4.74
C ILE A 149 11.44 8.38 -5.80
N LEU A 150 10.94 8.79 -6.97
CA LEU A 150 11.78 9.34 -8.03
C LEU A 150 12.48 10.62 -7.58
N PHE A 151 11.80 11.48 -6.81
CA PHE A 151 12.44 12.67 -6.26
C PHE A 151 13.64 12.31 -5.37
N TYR A 152 13.51 11.29 -4.50
CA TYR A 152 14.64 10.83 -3.70
C TYR A 152 15.75 10.21 -4.55
N LEU A 153 15.42 9.34 -5.48
CA LEU A 153 16.40 8.65 -6.31
C LEU A 153 17.22 9.61 -7.20
N PHE A 154 16.59 10.69 -7.69
CA PHE A 154 17.23 11.62 -8.61
C PHE A 154 17.62 12.95 -8.00
N GLY A 155 16.85 13.46 -7.03
CA GLY A 155 17.07 14.75 -6.40
C GLY A 155 17.76 14.70 -5.04
N ARG A 156 17.52 13.64 -4.25
CA ARG A 156 18.04 13.45 -2.87
C ARG A 156 18.68 12.08 -2.68
N TYR A 157 19.57 11.72 -3.59
CA TYR A 157 20.15 10.38 -3.67
C TYR A 157 20.77 9.88 -2.36
N ASN A 158 21.47 10.75 -1.61
CA ASN A 158 22.08 10.36 -0.34
C ASN A 158 21.05 9.97 0.72
N GLN A 159 19.80 10.42 0.57
CA GLN A 159 18.69 10.08 1.45
C GLN A 159 17.80 8.96 0.88
N ALA A 160 18.09 8.48 -0.34
CA ALA A 160 17.22 7.54 -1.07
C ALA A 160 17.12 6.19 -0.36
N ASP A 161 18.20 5.67 0.25
CA ASP A 161 18.16 4.41 0.99
C ASP A 161 17.27 4.51 2.24
N LYS A 162 17.41 5.58 3.01
CA LYS A 162 16.54 5.82 4.18
C LYS A 162 15.08 5.98 3.77
N ALA A 163 14.82 6.80 2.75
CA ALA A 163 13.44 7.02 2.28
C ALA A 163 12.82 5.74 1.74
N GLY A 164 13.56 4.95 0.94
CA GLY A 164 13.11 3.67 0.43
C GLY A 164 12.92 2.62 1.52
N PHE A 165 13.80 2.57 2.52
CA PHE A 165 13.63 1.71 3.69
C PHE A 165 12.35 2.06 4.46
N VAL A 166 12.14 3.33 4.79
CA VAL A 166 10.94 3.81 5.50
C VAL A 166 9.68 3.46 4.71
N PHE A 167 9.71 3.70 3.40
CA PHE A 167 8.60 3.42 2.51
C PHE A 167 8.25 1.91 2.46
N LEU A 168 9.22 1.05 2.15
CA LEU A 168 9.00 -0.39 2.02
C LEU A 168 8.69 -1.06 3.37
N ALA A 169 9.42 -0.69 4.42
CA ALA A 169 9.15 -1.22 5.75
C ALA A 169 7.74 -0.87 6.24
N SER A 170 7.25 0.36 5.96
CA SER A 170 5.88 0.74 6.29
C SER A 170 4.85 -0.09 5.49
N PHE A 171 5.09 -0.33 4.18
CA PHE A 171 4.23 -1.23 3.40
C PHE A 171 4.18 -2.64 3.99
N PHE A 172 5.33 -3.21 4.29
CA PHE A 172 5.40 -4.57 4.84
C PHE A 172 4.72 -4.67 6.21
N LEU A 173 4.79 -3.63 7.04
CA LEU A 173 4.06 -3.60 8.31
C LEU A 173 2.53 -3.57 8.09
N PHE A 174 2.03 -2.84 7.09
CA PHE A 174 0.62 -2.92 6.70
C PHE A 174 0.25 -4.32 6.21
N TYR A 175 1.06 -4.92 5.34
CA TYR A 175 0.80 -6.25 4.81
C TYR A 175 0.78 -7.33 5.91
N ILE A 176 1.70 -7.26 6.89
CA ILE A 176 1.70 -8.15 8.05
C ILE A 176 0.36 -8.03 8.82
N ILE A 177 -0.18 -6.83 8.99
CA ILE A 177 -1.50 -6.68 9.61
C ILE A 177 -2.56 -7.39 8.77
N TYR A 178 -2.56 -7.20 7.45
CA TYR A 178 -3.54 -7.80 6.56
C TYR A 178 -3.49 -9.32 6.50
N GLU A 179 -2.31 -9.91 6.64
CA GLU A 179 -2.13 -11.38 6.67
C GLU A 179 -2.85 -12.03 7.86
N PHE A 180 -3.05 -11.30 8.97
CA PHE A 180 -3.64 -11.83 10.20
C PHE A 180 -4.99 -11.19 10.57
N LEU A 181 -5.37 -10.09 9.95
CA LEU A 181 -6.60 -9.38 10.26
C LEU A 181 -7.52 -9.34 9.02
N PRO A 182 -8.45 -10.32 8.91
CA PRO A 182 -9.30 -10.48 7.73
C PRO A 182 -10.44 -9.47 7.73
N VAL A 183 -10.26 -8.36 7.02
CA VAL A 183 -11.29 -7.34 6.78
C VAL A 183 -11.35 -7.07 5.28
N ALA A 184 -12.49 -7.38 4.67
CA ALA A 184 -12.69 -7.28 3.22
C ALA A 184 -12.99 -5.84 2.76
N GLY A 185 -13.70 -5.09 3.59
CA GLY A 185 -14.15 -3.72 3.33
C GLY A 185 -15.62 -3.62 2.88
N PRO A 186 -16.18 -2.40 2.95
CA PRO A 186 -17.61 -2.15 2.72
C PRO A 186 -18.12 -2.63 1.38
N GLN A 187 -17.31 -2.50 0.31
CA GLN A 187 -17.69 -2.93 -1.05
C GLN A 187 -18.00 -4.43 -1.13
N TYR A 188 -17.29 -5.26 -0.38
CA TYR A 188 -17.51 -6.70 -0.32
C TYR A 188 -18.57 -7.05 0.73
N TYR A 189 -18.43 -6.51 1.93
CA TYR A 189 -19.29 -6.85 3.05
C TYR A 189 -20.75 -6.48 2.77
N PHE A 190 -21.03 -5.24 2.34
CA PHE A 190 -22.40 -4.83 2.03
C PHE A 190 -22.97 -5.48 0.77
N LYS A 191 -22.10 -6.02 -0.10
CA LYS A 191 -22.55 -6.90 -1.18
C LYS A 191 -23.04 -8.24 -0.65
N ALA A 192 -22.33 -8.81 0.33
CA ALA A 192 -22.64 -10.11 0.91
C ALA A 192 -23.89 -10.08 1.78
N VAL A 193 -24.02 -9.08 2.67
CA VAL A 193 -25.15 -9.00 3.63
C VAL A 193 -26.38 -8.26 3.11
N GLY A 194 -26.19 -7.48 2.03
CA GLY A 194 -27.22 -6.61 1.48
C GLY A 194 -27.21 -5.20 2.07
N VAL A 195 -27.39 -4.20 1.20
CA VAL A 195 -27.38 -2.77 1.58
C VAL A 195 -28.54 -2.43 2.51
N GLU A 196 -29.71 -3.11 2.38
CA GLU A 196 -30.87 -2.88 3.24
C GLU A 196 -30.57 -3.25 4.69
N ALA A 197 -29.99 -4.43 4.94
CA ALA A 197 -29.57 -4.87 6.28
C ALA A 197 -28.57 -3.87 6.89
N ALA A 198 -27.58 -3.45 6.11
CA ALA A 198 -26.62 -2.44 6.56
C ALA A 198 -27.27 -1.09 6.91
N CYS A 199 -28.29 -0.66 6.18
CA CYS A 199 -29.03 0.58 6.47
C CYS A 199 -29.90 0.47 7.73
N THR A 200 -30.33 -0.73 8.11
CA THR A 200 -31.12 -0.99 9.36
C THR A 200 -30.23 -1.25 10.58
N GLY A 201 -28.90 -1.29 10.39
CA GLY A 201 -27.94 -1.56 11.47
C GLY A 201 -27.79 -3.03 11.81
N ASP A 202 -28.14 -3.93 10.87
CA ASP A 202 -27.95 -5.37 11.03
C ASP A 202 -26.63 -5.78 10.33
N PHE A 203 -25.65 -6.24 11.13
CA PHE A 203 -24.32 -6.58 10.67
C PHE A 203 -23.96 -8.03 11.01
N PRO A 204 -24.54 -9.02 10.30
CA PRO A 204 -24.25 -10.42 10.55
C PRO A 204 -22.81 -10.80 10.24
N ALA A 205 -22.23 -11.67 11.07
CA ALA A 205 -20.91 -12.23 10.80
C ALA A 205 -20.96 -13.14 9.56
N VAL A 206 -20.05 -12.91 8.60
CA VAL A 206 -20.00 -13.67 7.34
C VAL A 206 -19.05 -14.86 7.39
N GLY A 207 -18.30 -15.05 8.50
CA GLY A 207 -17.39 -16.18 8.66
C GLY A 207 -16.36 -16.27 7.53
N TYR A 208 -16.36 -17.39 6.81
CA TYR A 208 -15.43 -17.67 5.70
C TYR A 208 -16.03 -17.38 4.31
N TYR A 209 -17.08 -16.59 4.20
CA TYR A 209 -17.82 -16.34 2.97
C TYR A 209 -16.92 -15.91 1.80
N PHE A 210 -15.94 -15.03 2.08
CA PHE A 210 -15.06 -14.47 1.05
C PHE A 210 -13.95 -15.41 0.57
N GLN A 211 -13.86 -16.64 1.07
CA GLN A 211 -13.00 -17.65 0.46
C GLN A 211 -13.47 -18.04 -0.97
N ASN A 212 -14.78 -17.95 -1.21
CA ASN A 212 -15.39 -18.40 -2.46
C ASN A 212 -16.20 -17.31 -3.18
N HIS A 213 -16.34 -16.12 -2.58
CA HIS A 213 -17.13 -15.01 -3.09
C HIS A 213 -16.30 -13.74 -3.07
N THR A 214 -16.00 -13.23 -4.25
CA THR A 214 -15.15 -12.03 -4.43
C THR A 214 -15.90 -10.91 -5.16
N GLU A 215 -17.23 -11.01 -5.26
CA GLU A 215 -18.06 -9.99 -5.87
C GLU A 215 -18.15 -8.76 -4.98
N MET A 216 -18.06 -7.59 -5.59
CA MET A 216 -18.11 -6.31 -4.89
C MET A 216 -19.27 -5.44 -5.35
N LEU A 217 -19.69 -4.49 -4.49
CA LEU A 217 -20.55 -3.38 -4.88
C LEU A 217 -19.71 -2.41 -5.72
N THR A 218 -20.19 -2.13 -6.93
CA THR A 218 -19.53 -1.20 -7.82
C THR A 218 -20.33 0.10 -7.86
N PRO A 219 -19.74 1.25 -7.50
CA PRO A 219 -20.39 2.54 -7.67
C PRO A 219 -20.72 2.84 -9.14
N GLU A 220 -21.70 3.71 -9.37
CA GLU A 220 -22.06 4.14 -10.73
C GLU A 220 -20.87 4.85 -11.42
N ILE A 221 -20.57 4.45 -12.65
CA ILE A 221 -19.54 5.09 -13.48
C ILE A 221 -20.08 6.44 -13.97
N LYS A 222 -19.47 7.54 -13.51
CA LYS A 222 -19.89 8.90 -13.86
C LYS A 222 -18.92 9.64 -14.78
N GLY A 223 -17.71 9.09 -15.00
CA GLY A 223 -16.73 9.74 -15.86
C GLY A 223 -15.47 8.90 -16.08
N ILE A 224 -14.36 9.56 -16.44
CA ILE A 224 -13.11 8.91 -16.83
C ILE A 224 -12.41 8.28 -15.62
N PHE A 225 -12.27 9.04 -14.52
CA PHE A 225 -11.55 8.55 -13.36
C PHE A 225 -12.31 7.46 -12.63
N SER A 226 -13.64 7.56 -12.54
CA SER A 226 -14.47 6.48 -11.99
C SER A 226 -14.32 5.18 -12.80
N LYS A 227 -14.28 5.27 -14.14
CA LYS A 227 -14.01 4.12 -14.99
C LYS A 227 -12.62 3.51 -14.78
N LEU A 228 -11.58 4.35 -14.63
CA LEU A 228 -10.20 3.90 -14.40
C LEU A 228 -10.05 3.20 -13.05
N VAL A 229 -10.67 3.76 -12.00
CA VAL A 229 -10.63 3.15 -10.65
C VAL A 229 -11.34 1.80 -10.64
N ILE A 230 -12.56 1.72 -11.18
CA ILE A 230 -13.32 0.46 -11.22
C ILE A 230 -12.55 -0.59 -12.03
N GLY A 231 -12.01 -0.24 -13.20
CA GLY A 231 -11.20 -1.18 -13.99
C GLY A 231 -9.93 -1.65 -13.27
N ALA A 232 -9.30 -0.79 -12.45
CA ALA A 232 -8.16 -1.19 -11.64
C ALA A 232 -8.58 -2.12 -10.48
N GLN A 233 -9.72 -1.84 -9.84
CA GLN A 233 -10.27 -2.68 -8.77
C GLN A 233 -10.66 -4.08 -9.28
N GLU A 234 -11.34 -4.19 -10.41
CA GLU A 234 -11.71 -5.48 -10.99
C GLU A 234 -10.51 -6.40 -11.25
N VAL A 235 -9.35 -5.84 -11.58
CA VAL A 235 -8.12 -6.62 -11.84
C VAL A 235 -7.35 -6.93 -10.57
N GLY A 236 -7.19 -5.96 -9.68
CA GLY A 236 -6.22 -6.00 -8.58
C GLY A 236 -6.80 -6.21 -7.19
N GLU A 237 -8.08 -5.85 -6.97
CA GLU A 237 -8.68 -5.92 -5.64
C GLU A 237 -9.10 -7.35 -5.26
N ARG A 238 -8.97 -7.64 -3.97
CA ARG A 238 -9.43 -8.89 -3.35
C ARG A 238 -10.13 -8.52 -2.03
N PRO A 239 -11.00 -9.38 -1.48
CA PRO A 239 -11.62 -9.14 -0.17
C PRO A 239 -10.59 -9.27 0.96
N THR A 240 -9.73 -8.28 1.06
CA THR A 240 -8.64 -8.17 2.05
C THR A 240 -8.23 -6.71 2.25
N ALA A 241 -7.37 -6.46 3.23
CA ALA A 241 -6.61 -5.22 3.37
C ALA A 241 -7.45 -3.97 3.65
N ALA A 242 -8.68 -4.10 4.16
CA ALA A 242 -9.47 -2.91 4.47
C ALA A 242 -8.94 -2.21 5.73
N PHE A 243 -8.59 -2.92 6.79
CA PHE A 243 -8.15 -2.30 8.04
C PHE A 243 -6.70 -2.63 8.43
N PRO A 244 -5.93 -1.60 8.84
CA PRO A 244 -6.15 -0.16 8.65
C PRO A 244 -5.90 0.23 7.20
N SER A 245 -6.54 1.29 6.68
CA SER A 245 -6.38 1.68 5.28
C SER A 245 -4.93 1.97 4.88
N SER A 246 -4.33 1.13 4.03
CA SER A 246 -3.00 1.41 3.47
C SER A 246 -3.02 2.50 2.40
N HIS A 247 -4.13 2.75 1.76
CA HIS A 247 -4.26 3.88 0.83
C HIS A 247 -4.06 5.20 1.56
N VAL A 248 -4.77 5.42 2.67
CA VAL A 248 -4.54 6.59 3.54
C VAL A 248 -3.18 6.50 4.19
N GLY A 249 -2.81 5.33 4.71
CA GLY A 249 -1.57 5.13 5.44
C GLY A 249 -0.33 5.41 4.60
N MET A 250 -0.18 4.76 3.46
CA MET A 250 1.00 4.95 2.62
C MET A 250 1.03 6.30 1.92
N SER A 251 -0.14 6.90 1.64
CA SER A 251 -0.20 8.30 1.19
C SER A 251 0.30 9.25 2.28
N THR A 252 -0.03 9.00 3.55
CA THR A 252 0.46 9.78 4.69
C THR A 252 1.97 9.62 4.84
N VAL A 253 2.52 8.39 4.79
CA VAL A 253 3.98 8.15 4.78
C VAL A 253 4.64 8.90 3.62
N THR A 254 4.03 8.85 2.43
CA THR A 254 4.50 9.55 1.22
C THR A 254 4.53 11.07 1.43
N MET A 255 3.49 11.64 2.03
CA MET A 255 3.44 13.07 2.37
C MET A 255 4.47 13.47 3.42
N MET A 256 4.70 12.62 4.43
CA MET A 256 5.76 12.86 5.43
C MET A 256 7.16 12.79 4.80
N LEU A 257 7.40 11.85 3.88
CA LEU A 257 8.62 11.79 3.08
C LEU A 257 8.75 13.03 2.18
N ALA A 258 7.70 13.44 1.48
CA ALA A 258 7.71 14.64 0.64
C ALA A 258 8.04 15.90 1.48
N TRP A 259 7.50 16.02 2.68
CA TRP A 259 7.84 17.09 3.61
C TRP A 259 9.33 17.09 4.01
N LYS A 260 9.90 15.91 4.25
CA LYS A 260 11.32 15.74 4.61
C LYS A 260 12.27 16.13 3.48
N THR A 261 11.84 16.11 2.22
CA THR A 261 12.66 16.58 1.09
C THR A 261 13.00 18.05 1.16
N ARG A 262 12.33 18.82 2.00
CA ARG A 262 12.37 20.30 2.05
C ARG A 262 11.92 20.98 0.73
N ASN A 263 11.48 20.23 -0.26
CA ASN A 263 10.90 20.77 -1.47
C ASN A 263 9.41 21.09 -1.24
N ARG A 264 9.12 22.36 -0.97
CA ARG A 264 7.75 22.82 -0.67
C ARG A 264 6.79 22.61 -1.84
N TRP A 265 7.26 22.69 -3.08
CA TRP A 265 6.42 22.46 -4.25
C TRP A 265 5.94 21.02 -4.31
N LEU A 266 6.80 20.02 -4.12
CA LEU A 266 6.42 18.62 -4.11
C LEU A 266 5.30 18.38 -3.10
N PHE A 267 5.47 18.87 -1.86
CA PHE A 267 4.49 18.72 -0.80
C PHE A 267 3.16 19.40 -1.16
N TRP A 268 3.18 20.69 -1.51
CA TRP A 268 1.94 21.45 -1.67
C TRP A 268 1.16 21.11 -2.93
N VAL A 269 1.81 20.63 -3.99
CA VAL A 269 1.12 20.10 -5.19
C VAL A 269 0.43 18.76 -4.86
N MET A 270 1.05 17.91 -4.06
CA MET A 270 0.47 16.62 -3.68
C MET A 270 -0.60 16.74 -2.59
N PHE A 271 -0.56 17.76 -1.75
CA PHE A 271 -1.42 17.86 -0.57
C PHE A 271 -2.92 17.87 -0.90
N PRO A 272 -3.45 18.68 -1.86
CA PRO A 272 -4.87 18.61 -2.21
C PRO A 272 -5.29 17.25 -2.78
N VAL A 273 -4.41 16.60 -3.55
CA VAL A 273 -4.64 15.26 -4.09
C VAL A 273 -4.71 14.23 -2.96
N TYR A 274 -3.82 14.33 -1.96
CA TYR A 274 -3.83 13.51 -0.76
C TYR A 274 -5.16 13.65 0.02
N LEU A 275 -5.68 14.86 0.18
CA LEU A 275 -6.98 15.05 0.85
C LEU A 275 -8.12 14.40 0.05
N LEU A 276 -8.13 14.57 -1.26
CA LEU A 276 -9.12 13.90 -2.12
C LEU A 276 -9.01 12.37 -2.01
N LEU A 277 -7.80 11.83 -1.96
CA LEU A 277 -7.56 10.39 -1.78
C LEU A 277 -8.10 9.89 -0.43
N CYS A 278 -7.83 10.60 0.67
CA CYS A 278 -8.34 10.22 1.99
C CYS A 278 -9.87 10.15 2.01
N CYS A 279 -10.55 11.12 1.39
CA CYS A 279 -12.00 11.10 1.23
C CYS A 279 -12.47 9.99 0.27
N ALA A 280 -11.73 9.77 -0.81
CA ALA A 280 -12.07 8.81 -1.85
C ALA A 280 -12.20 7.38 -1.32
N THR A 281 -11.34 6.96 -0.39
CA THR A 281 -11.36 5.61 0.18
C THR A 281 -12.71 5.21 0.74
N VAL A 282 -13.40 6.15 1.41
CA VAL A 282 -14.75 5.98 1.94
C VAL A 282 -15.80 6.19 0.84
N TYR A 283 -15.61 7.19 -0.03
CA TYR A 283 -16.54 7.55 -1.09
C TYR A 283 -16.81 6.42 -2.09
N ILE A 284 -15.77 5.67 -2.45
CA ILE A 284 -15.85 4.53 -3.39
C ILE A 284 -16.15 3.19 -2.71
N LEU A 285 -16.48 3.18 -1.44
CA LEU A 285 -16.75 1.98 -0.62
C LEU A 285 -15.53 1.06 -0.39
N ALA A 286 -14.32 1.51 -0.65
CA ALA A 286 -13.13 0.68 -0.43
C ALA A 286 -12.84 0.45 1.07
N HIS A 287 -13.15 1.43 1.93
CA HIS A 287 -12.83 1.40 3.35
C HIS A 287 -14.01 1.90 4.21
N TYR A 288 -14.15 1.33 5.41
CA TYR A 288 -14.89 1.96 6.50
C TYR A 288 -14.24 3.29 6.89
N LEU A 289 -14.97 4.23 7.45
CA LEU A 289 -14.37 5.51 7.86
C LEU A 289 -13.34 5.30 8.97
N ILE A 290 -13.59 4.37 9.88
CA ILE A 290 -12.63 4.00 10.93
C ILE A 290 -11.31 3.45 10.35
N ASP A 291 -11.36 2.70 9.24
CA ASP A 291 -10.14 2.19 8.58
C ASP A 291 -9.24 3.34 8.12
N SER A 292 -9.85 4.38 7.55
CA SER A 292 -9.14 5.55 7.05
C SER A 292 -8.54 6.38 8.20
N ILE A 293 -9.29 6.56 9.28
CA ILE A 293 -8.81 7.24 10.49
C ILE A 293 -7.64 6.46 11.10
N CYS A 294 -7.80 5.17 11.31
CA CYS A 294 -6.74 4.31 11.84
C CYS A 294 -5.54 4.24 10.90
N GLY A 295 -5.75 4.21 9.59
CA GLY A 295 -4.70 4.22 8.59
C GLY A 295 -3.79 5.45 8.69
N PHE A 296 -4.38 6.62 8.94
CA PHE A 296 -3.63 7.87 9.17
C PHE A 296 -2.73 7.77 10.41
N PHE A 297 -3.27 7.36 11.56
CA PHE A 297 -2.49 7.27 12.79
C PHE A 297 -1.44 6.15 12.73
N THR A 298 -1.79 4.99 12.17
CA THR A 298 -0.87 3.88 11.96
C THR A 298 0.31 4.30 11.08
N ALA A 299 0.08 5.09 10.05
CA ALA A 299 1.13 5.61 9.18
C ALA A 299 2.13 6.48 9.94
N ILE A 300 1.66 7.35 10.83
CA ILE A 300 2.54 8.19 11.66
C ILE A 300 3.41 7.30 12.56
N LEU A 301 2.81 6.29 13.20
CA LEU A 301 3.55 5.33 14.03
C LEU A 301 4.60 4.58 13.22
N PHE A 302 4.23 4.05 12.05
CA PHE A 302 5.15 3.30 11.20
C PHE A 302 6.26 4.19 10.66
N PHE A 303 5.95 5.39 10.22
CA PHE A 303 6.97 6.34 9.77
C PHE A 303 7.98 6.68 10.89
N CYS A 304 7.51 6.96 12.09
CA CYS A 304 8.37 7.25 13.24
C CYS A 304 9.23 6.03 13.61
N PHE A 305 8.60 4.86 13.71
CA PHE A 305 9.27 3.60 14.04
C PHE A 305 10.32 3.22 13.00
N THR A 306 9.96 3.20 11.72
CA THR A 306 10.88 2.79 10.65
C THR A 306 12.02 3.81 10.45
N SER A 307 11.74 5.10 10.62
CA SER A 307 12.78 6.13 10.60
C SER A 307 13.77 5.97 11.76
N TRP A 308 13.26 5.74 12.97
CA TRP A 308 14.08 5.48 14.15
C TRP A 308 14.89 4.19 13.99
N LEU A 309 14.27 3.11 13.48
CA LEU A 309 14.95 1.84 13.24
C LEU A 309 16.10 1.99 12.25
N TYR A 310 15.87 2.71 11.13
CA TYR A 310 16.93 2.99 10.17
C TYR A 310 18.11 3.72 10.83
N ASP A 311 17.84 4.78 11.60
CA ASP A 311 18.89 5.57 12.25
C ASP A 311 19.67 4.74 13.29
N LYS A 312 18.99 3.84 14.00
CA LYS A 312 19.62 2.91 14.93
C LYS A 312 20.52 1.88 14.26
N LEU A 313 20.13 1.38 13.09
CA LEU A 313 20.90 0.41 12.31
C LEU A 313 22.10 1.05 11.59
N HIS A 314 22.07 2.38 11.37
CA HIS A 314 23.11 3.13 10.66
C HIS A 314 23.66 4.29 11.50
N PRO A 315 24.30 4.00 12.67
CA PRO A 315 24.83 5.04 13.52
C PRO A 315 25.94 5.81 12.78
N GLY A 316 25.79 7.15 12.73
CA GLY A 316 26.75 8.05 12.05
C GLY A 316 26.49 8.30 10.56
N TYR A 317 25.44 7.74 9.99
CA TYR A 317 25.00 8.09 8.64
C TYR A 317 24.31 9.45 8.66
N ASN A 318 25.05 10.49 8.30
CA ASN A 318 24.51 11.86 8.29
C ASN A 318 23.78 12.12 6.97
N THR A 319 22.45 12.03 6.98
CA THR A 319 21.56 12.29 5.82
C THR A 319 21.43 13.79 5.48
N GLU A 320 22.01 14.69 6.31
CA GLU A 320 21.85 16.13 6.14
C GLU A 320 22.88 16.79 5.20
N ARG A 321 23.79 16.01 4.63
CA ARG A 321 24.84 16.51 3.72
C ARG A 321 24.38 16.59 2.25
N ASP A 322 23.30 17.36 2.00
CA ASP A 322 22.92 17.79 0.63
C ASP A 322 22.68 19.30 0.60
#